data_249da9e6f2d60b9cf9573af105a49d81
#
_entry.id   249da9e6f2d60b9cf9573af105a49d81
#
_cell.length_a   1.000
_cell.length_b   1.000
_cell.length_c   1.000
_cell.angle_alpha   90.00
_cell.angle_beta   90.00
_cell.angle_gamma   90.00
#
_symmetry.space_group_name_H-M   'P 1'
#
loop_
_entity.id
_entity.type
_entity.pdbx_description
1 polymer ?
#
loop_
_entity_poly.entity_id
_entity_poly.type
_entity_poly.pdbx_seq_one_letter_code
_entity_poly.pdbx_strand_id
1 'polypeptide(L)'
;MKKTSLLLAVLYAAAASAQSGAPFQNAETGRGFGNLQQAVDSIGEGEGTIIIAPGTYRQCAVQKAGVVAFRASVPGQAVFDSATCEDKAALVLRGDAASIDGIIFQNMRVKDRNGAGIRLEKGDLTITRAIFRNSEQGILTADDKSGSISIDRSTFSGLGRCDGDYACAHGIYIGAYGSLSVTNSRFERGNGGHYVKSRAARIAVTDSAFDDTRGKETNYMIDLPNGAVGQITRNVFVQGASKENYSAFITVAPEGRQQSSVGLSISGNEASIAAGVERNTVFLADWSGDRIALGGNRLGRGLKPFERRQP
;
A
#
# COMPACT_ATOMS: atom_id res chain seq x y z
N MET A 1 -32.15 -22.13 -71.21
CA MET A 1 -31.00 -21.22 -70.92
C MET A 1 -31.13 -20.77 -69.45
N LYS A 2 -30.39 -21.38 -68.54
CA LYS A 2 -30.36 -21.00 -67.11
C LYS A 2 -29.16 -20.11 -66.85
N LYS A 3 -29.39 -18.87 -66.42
CA LYS A 3 -28.33 -17.92 -66.04
C LYS A 3 -28.00 -18.14 -64.57
N THR A 4 -26.77 -18.63 -64.31
CA THR A 4 -26.23 -18.78 -62.95
C THR A 4 -25.51 -17.47 -62.58
N SER A 5 -26.05 -16.72 -61.62
CA SER A 5 -25.40 -15.53 -61.05
C SER A 5 -24.44 -15.95 -59.97
N LEU A 6 -23.17 -15.64 -60.15
CA LEU A 6 -22.10 -15.84 -59.15
C LEU A 6 -22.06 -14.61 -58.23
N LEU A 7 -22.43 -14.79 -56.96
CA LEU A 7 -22.24 -13.75 -55.92
C LEU A 7 -20.79 -13.80 -55.42
N LEU A 8 -20.04 -12.77 -55.67
CA LEU A 8 -18.71 -12.58 -55.11
C LEU A 8 -18.84 -11.95 -53.70
N ALA A 9 -18.61 -12.74 -52.66
CA ALA A 9 -18.53 -12.21 -51.28
C ALA A 9 -17.15 -11.63 -51.05
N VAL A 10 -17.07 -10.31 -50.92
CA VAL A 10 -15.84 -9.60 -50.53
C VAL A 10 -15.75 -9.66 -49.01
N LEU A 11 -14.86 -10.49 -48.46
CA LEU A 11 -14.48 -10.51 -47.05
C LEU A 11 -13.56 -9.30 -46.79
N TYR A 12 -14.08 -8.27 -46.13
CA TYR A 12 -13.26 -7.23 -45.50
C TYR A 12 -12.63 -7.80 -44.24
N ALA A 13 -11.37 -8.21 -44.32
CA ALA A 13 -10.54 -8.44 -43.14
C ALA A 13 -10.21 -7.06 -42.55
N ALA A 14 -10.88 -6.70 -41.46
CA ALA A 14 -10.46 -5.56 -40.63
C ALA A 14 -9.12 -5.95 -39.99
N ALA A 15 -8.02 -5.48 -40.58
CA ALA A 15 -6.73 -5.51 -39.92
C ALA A 15 -6.83 -4.60 -38.69
N ALA A 16 -6.96 -5.20 -37.50
CA ALA A 16 -6.71 -4.52 -36.25
C ALA A 16 -5.23 -4.12 -36.28
N SER A 17 -4.95 -2.89 -36.68
CA SER A 17 -3.66 -2.27 -36.49
C SER A 17 -3.43 -2.19 -34.98
N ALA A 18 -2.61 -3.07 -34.45
CA ALA A 18 -2.01 -2.89 -33.16
C ALA A 18 -1.20 -1.58 -33.23
N GLN A 19 -1.83 -0.50 -32.82
CA GLN A 19 -1.16 0.76 -32.63
C GLN A 19 -0.19 0.53 -31.48
N SER A 20 1.09 0.31 -31.78
CA SER A 20 2.18 0.32 -30.80
C SER A 20 2.34 1.76 -30.31
N GLY A 21 1.36 2.21 -29.55
CA GLY A 21 1.42 3.50 -28.87
C GLY A 21 2.54 3.43 -27.84
N ALA A 22 3.19 4.58 -27.61
CA ALA A 22 4.18 4.70 -26.56
C ALA A 22 3.58 4.24 -25.20
N PRO A 23 4.34 3.52 -24.36
CA PRO A 23 3.81 2.90 -23.14
C PRO A 23 3.33 3.91 -22.10
N PHE A 24 3.82 5.13 -22.13
CA PHE A 24 3.44 6.21 -21.22
C PHE A 24 2.92 7.41 -22.04
N GLN A 25 1.75 7.89 -21.69
CA GLN A 25 1.14 9.02 -22.38
C GLN A 25 0.78 10.12 -21.38
N ASN A 26 1.22 11.35 -21.65
CA ASN A 26 0.67 12.51 -20.96
C ASN A 26 -0.73 12.76 -21.53
N ALA A 27 -1.76 12.62 -20.70
CA ALA A 27 -3.16 12.66 -21.13
C ALA A 27 -3.59 14.05 -21.61
N GLU A 28 -3.04 15.10 -21.02
CA GLU A 28 -3.39 16.48 -21.30
C GLU A 28 -2.87 16.93 -22.68
N THR A 29 -1.66 16.45 -23.05
CA THR A 29 -1.03 16.82 -24.34
C THR A 29 -1.19 15.77 -25.43
N GLY A 30 -1.62 14.55 -25.06
CA GLY A 30 -1.67 13.40 -25.96
C GLY A 30 -0.28 12.85 -26.34
N ARG A 31 0.81 13.43 -25.84
CA ARG A 31 2.18 13.03 -26.19
C ARG A 31 2.55 11.70 -25.56
N GLY A 32 3.06 10.78 -26.36
CA GLY A 32 3.56 9.48 -25.94
C GLY A 32 5.07 9.50 -25.63
N PHE A 33 5.48 8.64 -24.67
CA PHE A 33 6.86 8.50 -24.21
C PHE A 33 7.23 7.02 -24.07
N GLY A 34 8.43 6.66 -24.50
CA GLY A 34 9.03 5.34 -24.25
C GLY A 34 9.65 5.21 -22.85
N ASN A 35 9.88 6.33 -22.17
CA ASN A 35 10.52 6.41 -20.86
C ASN A 35 9.62 7.11 -19.85
N LEU A 36 9.45 6.46 -18.67
CA LEU A 36 8.56 6.94 -17.60
C LEU A 36 9.03 8.30 -17.04
N GLN A 37 10.33 8.47 -16.81
CA GLN A 37 10.86 9.73 -16.28
C GLN A 37 10.58 10.89 -17.21
N GLN A 38 10.75 10.70 -18.55
CA GLN A 38 10.43 11.74 -19.52
C GLN A 38 8.93 12.10 -19.53
N ALA A 39 8.06 11.11 -19.32
CA ALA A 39 6.63 11.36 -19.17
C ALA A 39 6.34 12.21 -17.92
N VAL A 40 6.93 11.89 -16.78
CA VAL A 40 6.80 12.66 -15.54
C VAL A 40 7.38 14.07 -15.71
N ASP A 41 8.58 14.20 -16.28
CA ASP A 41 9.23 15.49 -16.53
C ASP A 41 8.40 16.39 -17.47
N SER A 42 7.56 15.81 -18.33
CA SER A 42 6.68 16.59 -19.22
C SER A 42 5.56 17.32 -18.50
N ILE A 43 5.25 16.96 -17.26
CA ILE A 43 4.29 17.65 -16.39
C ILE A 43 4.98 18.81 -15.66
N GLY A 44 6.21 18.59 -15.17
CA GLY A 44 7.01 19.60 -14.48
C GLY A 44 6.37 20.05 -13.16
N GLU A 45 6.22 21.36 -12.97
CA GLU A 45 5.60 21.98 -11.79
C GLU A 45 4.08 22.05 -11.87
N GLY A 46 3.48 21.66 -13.01
CA GLY A 46 2.05 21.70 -13.25
C GLY A 46 1.30 20.50 -12.68
N GLU A 47 0.11 20.31 -13.21
CA GLU A 47 -0.75 19.16 -12.95
C GLU A 47 -0.96 18.34 -14.22
N GLY A 48 -0.90 17.00 -14.09
CA GLY A 48 -1.13 16.16 -15.24
C GLY A 48 -1.23 14.67 -14.92
N THR A 49 -1.68 13.92 -15.92
CA THR A 49 -1.93 12.49 -15.83
C THR A 49 -1.04 11.72 -16.79
N ILE A 50 -0.33 10.73 -16.28
CA ILE A 50 0.39 9.74 -17.07
C ILE A 50 -0.47 8.49 -17.20
N ILE A 51 -0.98 8.23 -18.39
CA ILE A 51 -1.66 6.99 -18.74
C ILE A 51 -0.61 5.95 -19.09
N ILE A 52 -0.70 4.78 -18.43
CA ILE A 52 0.25 3.69 -18.56
C ILE A 52 -0.43 2.52 -19.28
N ALA A 53 0.08 2.14 -20.42
CA ALA A 53 -0.43 0.99 -21.19
C ALA A 53 -0.21 -0.34 -20.45
N PRO A 54 -0.95 -1.42 -20.82
CA PRO A 54 -0.64 -2.75 -20.34
C PRO A 54 0.79 -3.17 -20.68
N GLY A 55 1.49 -3.76 -19.72
CA GLY A 55 2.88 -4.19 -19.89
C GLY A 55 3.62 -4.37 -18.58
N THR A 56 4.84 -4.92 -18.66
CA THR A 56 5.77 -5.03 -17.52
C THR A 56 6.96 -4.12 -17.79
N TYR A 57 7.20 -3.20 -16.87
CA TYR A 57 8.18 -2.12 -17.00
C TYR A 57 9.27 -2.24 -15.96
N ARG A 58 10.52 -2.33 -16.43
CA ARG A 58 11.72 -2.19 -15.59
C ARG A 58 12.20 -0.75 -15.64
N GLN A 59 11.33 0.15 -15.20
CA GLN A 59 11.56 1.59 -15.18
C GLN A 59 11.10 2.15 -13.85
N CYS A 60 11.68 3.26 -13.46
CA CYS A 60 11.31 4.03 -12.29
C CYS A 60 11.21 5.51 -12.65
N ALA A 61 10.63 6.33 -11.79
CA ALA A 61 10.59 7.77 -11.96
C ALA A 61 10.67 8.53 -10.63
N VAL A 62 11.19 9.75 -10.72
CA VAL A 62 11.22 10.74 -9.64
C VAL A 62 10.32 11.90 -10.03
N GLN A 63 9.22 12.09 -9.30
CA GLN A 63 8.42 13.31 -9.36
C GLN A 63 9.08 14.38 -8.48
N LYS A 64 9.57 15.46 -9.08
CA LYS A 64 10.30 16.51 -8.35
C LYS A 64 9.40 17.62 -7.84
N ALA A 65 8.27 17.87 -8.52
CA ALA A 65 7.35 18.97 -8.25
C ALA A 65 5.94 18.64 -8.76
N GLY A 66 5.00 19.56 -8.61
CA GLY A 66 3.66 19.54 -9.18
C GLY A 66 2.75 18.42 -8.66
N VAL A 67 1.67 18.18 -9.40
CA VAL A 67 0.65 17.16 -9.09
C VAL A 67 0.61 16.13 -10.23
N VAL A 68 0.94 14.88 -9.95
CA VAL A 68 1.03 13.83 -10.97
C VAL A 68 0.09 12.66 -10.66
N ALA A 69 -0.81 12.37 -11.61
CA ALA A 69 -1.61 11.16 -11.59
C ALA A 69 -0.96 10.07 -12.45
N PHE A 70 -0.70 8.91 -11.86
CA PHE A 70 -0.24 7.69 -12.56
C PHE A 70 -1.41 6.73 -12.67
N ARG A 71 -1.91 6.52 -13.87
CA ARG A 71 -3.10 5.70 -14.09
C ARG A 71 -2.85 4.60 -15.12
N ALA A 72 -3.06 3.34 -14.73
CA ALA A 72 -3.11 2.25 -15.68
C ALA A 72 -4.30 2.42 -16.63
N SER A 73 -4.08 2.31 -17.94
CA SER A 73 -5.18 2.37 -18.92
C SER A 73 -6.16 1.19 -18.75
N VAL A 74 -5.65 0.06 -18.26
CA VAL A 74 -6.42 -1.11 -17.84
C VAL A 74 -5.93 -1.50 -16.44
N PRO A 75 -6.75 -1.33 -15.40
CA PRO A 75 -6.36 -1.64 -14.03
C PRO A 75 -5.83 -3.07 -13.87
N GLY A 76 -4.68 -3.21 -13.19
CA GLY A 76 -4.01 -4.49 -12.96
C GLY A 76 -3.18 -5.01 -14.14
N GLN A 77 -3.03 -4.25 -15.22
CA GLN A 77 -2.22 -4.67 -16.37
C GLN A 77 -0.94 -3.84 -16.58
N ALA A 78 -0.76 -2.75 -15.86
CA ALA A 78 0.50 -2.00 -15.80
C ALA A 78 1.33 -2.47 -14.60
N VAL A 79 2.48 -3.11 -14.86
CA VAL A 79 3.32 -3.73 -13.83
C VAL A 79 4.69 -3.06 -13.83
N PHE A 80 5.06 -2.45 -12.71
CA PHE A 80 6.46 -2.03 -12.44
C PHE A 80 7.17 -3.15 -11.70
N ASP A 81 8.29 -3.60 -12.27
CA ASP A 81 9.02 -4.79 -11.81
C ASP A 81 10.50 -4.49 -11.59
N SER A 82 10.98 -4.67 -10.37
CA SER A 82 12.39 -4.73 -9.97
C SER A 82 13.22 -3.46 -10.17
N ALA A 83 12.66 -2.38 -10.76
CA ALA A 83 13.40 -1.15 -11.00
C ALA A 83 13.12 -0.11 -9.92
N THR A 84 14.19 0.46 -9.36
CA THR A 84 14.13 1.50 -8.34
C THR A 84 14.96 2.70 -8.74
N CYS A 85 14.45 3.90 -8.51
CA CYS A 85 15.21 5.14 -8.61
C CYS A 85 15.84 5.48 -7.26
N GLU A 86 17.02 6.06 -7.28
CA GLU A 86 17.77 6.55 -6.11
C GLU A 86 17.98 5.49 -5.01
N ASP A 87 18.06 4.20 -5.39
CA ASP A 87 18.12 3.11 -4.41
C ASP A 87 16.94 3.17 -3.39
N LYS A 88 15.74 3.56 -3.83
CA LYS A 88 14.57 3.75 -2.95
C LYS A 88 13.33 3.01 -3.45
N ALA A 89 12.79 3.39 -4.61
CA ALA A 89 11.47 2.91 -5.04
C ALA A 89 11.25 2.98 -6.55
N ALA A 90 10.21 2.30 -7.04
CA ALA A 90 9.77 2.48 -8.41
C ALA A 90 9.29 3.90 -8.69
N LEU A 91 8.58 4.52 -7.74
CA LEU A 91 8.21 5.93 -7.77
C LEU A 91 8.76 6.64 -6.53
N VAL A 92 9.56 7.69 -6.74
CA VAL A 92 10.01 8.61 -5.69
C VAL A 92 9.25 9.91 -5.86
N LEU A 93 8.42 10.27 -4.88
CA LEU A 93 7.46 11.35 -4.97
C LEU A 93 7.85 12.52 -4.06
N ARG A 94 8.07 13.70 -4.66
CA ARG A 94 8.47 14.95 -4.01
C ARG A 94 7.60 16.13 -4.43
N GLY A 95 6.56 15.89 -5.23
CA GLY A 95 5.62 16.90 -5.65
C GLY A 95 4.66 17.32 -4.53
N ASP A 96 3.70 18.15 -4.90
CA ASP A 96 2.66 18.61 -3.97
C ASP A 96 1.62 17.52 -3.72
N ALA A 97 1.33 16.72 -4.77
CA ALA A 97 0.48 15.55 -4.65
C ALA A 97 0.81 14.50 -5.72
N ALA A 98 0.47 13.25 -5.43
CA ALA A 98 0.46 12.18 -6.42
C ALA A 98 -0.78 11.29 -6.26
N SER A 99 -1.25 10.72 -7.35
CA SER A 99 -2.27 9.68 -7.33
C SER A 99 -1.85 8.47 -8.15
N ILE A 100 -2.21 7.28 -7.65
CA ILE A 100 -1.88 5.98 -8.25
C ILE A 100 -3.18 5.22 -8.45
N ASP A 101 -3.45 4.78 -9.66
CA ASP A 101 -4.67 4.02 -9.94
C ASP A 101 -4.41 2.80 -10.81
N GLY A 102 -4.75 1.61 -10.29
CA GLY A 102 -4.76 0.35 -11.02
C GLY A 102 -3.38 -0.23 -11.37
N ILE A 103 -2.30 0.19 -10.69
CA ILE A 103 -0.92 -0.19 -10.99
C ILE A 103 -0.46 -1.32 -10.07
N ILE A 104 0.38 -2.21 -10.60
CA ILE A 104 1.09 -3.25 -9.82
C ILE A 104 2.55 -2.87 -9.65
N PHE A 105 3.04 -2.92 -8.40
CA PHE A 105 4.44 -2.78 -8.03
C PHE A 105 4.94 -4.10 -7.46
N GLN A 106 6.04 -4.63 -8.01
CA GLN A 106 6.55 -5.93 -7.55
C GLN A 106 8.08 -6.02 -7.55
N ASN A 107 8.60 -6.89 -6.69
CA ASN A 107 10.00 -7.31 -6.65
C ASN A 107 11.00 -6.17 -6.40
N MET A 108 10.58 -5.09 -5.73
CA MET A 108 11.47 -3.98 -5.40
C MET A 108 12.49 -4.41 -4.34
N ARG A 109 13.77 -4.24 -4.65
CA ARG A 109 14.91 -4.55 -3.79
C ARG A 109 15.95 -3.45 -3.91
N VAL A 110 16.52 -3.03 -2.79
CA VAL A 110 17.61 -2.06 -2.74
C VAL A 110 18.67 -2.48 -1.73
N LYS A 111 19.82 -1.82 -1.76
CA LYS A 111 20.98 -2.19 -0.96
C LYS A 111 20.71 -2.13 0.56
N ASP A 112 20.00 -1.11 1.02
CA ASP A 112 19.63 -0.92 2.44
C ASP A 112 18.39 -1.72 2.87
N ARG A 113 17.87 -2.57 1.97
CA ARG A 113 16.73 -3.48 2.21
C ARG A 113 15.39 -2.78 2.49
N ASN A 114 15.21 -1.57 1.98
CA ASN A 114 13.98 -0.78 2.07
C ASN A 114 13.32 -0.51 0.71
N GLY A 115 13.60 -1.36 -0.30
CA GLY A 115 13.06 -1.21 -1.66
C GLY A 115 11.54 -1.22 -1.68
N ALA A 116 10.95 -0.10 -2.08
CA ALA A 116 9.52 0.14 -2.04
C ALA A 116 8.88 0.26 -3.43
N GLY A 117 7.58 -0.01 -3.52
CA GLY A 117 6.82 0.41 -4.69
C GLY A 117 6.78 1.93 -4.79
N ILE A 118 6.55 2.61 -3.66
CA ILE A 118 6.49 4.07 -3.56
C ILE A 118 7.35 4.56 -2.40
N ARG A 119 8.23 5.52 -2.67
CA ARG A 119 8.87 6.38 -1.68
C ARG A 119 8.24 7.76 -1.74
N LEU A 120 7.45 8.12 -0.72
CA LEU A 120 6.86 9.45 -0.60
C LEU A 120 7.73 10.31 0.31
N GLU A 121 8.30 11.38 -0.20
CA GLU A 121 9.17 12.26 0.58
C GLU A 121 8.45 13.52 1.08
N LYS A 122 7.39 13.95 0.40
CA LYS A 122 6.46 15.00 0.85
C LYS A 122 5.17 14.98 0.03
N GLY A 123 4.18 15.76 0.46
CA GLY A 123 2.92 16.00 -0.24
C GLY A 123 1.87 14.91 -0.02
N ASP A 124 0.76 15.07 -0.71
CA ASP A 124 -0.39 14.17 -0.59
C ASP A 124 -0.25 12.93 -1.48
N LEU A 125 -0.78 11.80 -1.03
CA LEU A 125 -0.79 10.56 -1.81
C LEU A 125 -2.17 9.91 -1.78
N THR A 126 -2.73 9.67 -2.96
CA THR A 126 -3.95 8.88 -3.13
C THR A 126 -3.65 7.61 -3.92
N ILE A 127 -4.03 6.46 -3.39
CA ILE A 127 -3.83 5.16 -4.03
C ILE A 127 -5.17 4.45 -4.14
N THR A 128 -5.49 4.00 -5.35
CA THR A 128 -6.72 3.25 -5.61
C THR A 128 -6.42 2.03 -6.47
N ARG A 129 -6.97 0.86 -6.10
CA ARG A 129 -6.89 -0.39 -6.89
C ARG A 129 -5.46 -0.82 -7.25
N ALA A 130 -4.48 -0.46 -6.41
CA ALA A 130 -3.09 -0.84 -6.63
C ALA A 130 -2.75 -2.18 -5.96
N ILE A 131 -1.73 -2.86 -6.49
CA ILE A 131 -1.19 -4.08 -5.91
C ILE A 131 0.29 -3.89 -5.66
N PHE A 132 0.70 -4.09 -4.41
CA PHE A 132 2.09 -4.13 -4.00
C PHE A 132 2.43 -5.55 -3.59
N ARG A 133 3.43 -6.15 -4.24
CA ARG A 133 3.74 -7.55 -3.94
C ARG A 133 5.21 -7.91 -4.05
N ASN A 134 5.63 -8.85 -3.21
CA ASN A 134 6.96 -9.46 -3.24
C ASN A 134 8.11 -8.43 -3.21
N SER A 135 7.91 -7.28 -2.58
CA SER A 135 8.90 -6.21 -2.39
C SER A 135 9.37 -6.15 -0.94
N GLU A 136 10.43 -5.40 -0.66
CA GLU A 136 10.84 -5.18 0.73
C GLU A 136 9.82 -4.31 1.45
N GLN A 137 9.28 -3.27 0.79
CA GLN A 137 8.14 -2.50 1.28
C GLN A 137 7.13 -2.23 0.17
N GLY A 138 5.87 -1.97 0.54
CA GLY A 138 4.89 -1.42 -0.40
C GLY A 138 5.06 0.09 -0.53
N ILE A 139 4.96 0.79 0.60
CA ILE A 139 5.07 2.24 0.71
C ILE A 139 6.00 2.58 1.87
N LEU A 140 6.95 3.47 1.63
CA LEU A 140 7.82 4.04 2.65
C LEU A 140 7.79 5.57 2.53
N THR A 141 7.55 6.28 3.65
CA THR A 141 7.54 7.75 3.61
C THR A 141 8.66 8.38 4.43
N ALA A 142 8.99 9.62 4.11
CA ALA A 142 9.63 10.55 5.03
C ALA A 142 8.57 11.13 5.98
N ASP A 143 8.91 12.19 6.69
CA ASP A 143 7.97 12.93 7.54
C ASP A 143 7.40 14.13 6.78
N ASP A 144 6.08 14.29 6.79
CA ASP A 144 5.38 15.49 6.35
C ASP A 144 4.08 15.65 7.14
N LYS A 145 4.11 16.48 8.18
CA LYS A 145 2.97 16.67 9.09
C LYS A 145 1.76 17.35 8.43
N SER A 146 1.94 17.98 7.28
CA SER A 146 0.87 18.61 6.51
C SER A 146 0.23 17.65 5.51
N GLY A 147 0.97 16.62 5.09
CA GLY A 147 0.53 15.68 4.08
C GLY A 147 -0.53 14.69 4.57
N SER A 148 -1.30 14.20 3.63
CA SER A 148 -2.32 13.18 3.82
C SER A 148 -2.11 11.99 2.87
N ILE A 149 -2.40 10.78 3.37
CA ILE A 149 -2.28 9.56 2.58
C ILE A 149 -3.62 8.83 2.62
N SER A 150 -4.15 8.53 1.44
CA SER A 150 -5.39 7.77 1.26
C SER A 150 -5.14 6.54 0.40
N ILE A 151 -5.52 5.35 0.90
CA ILE A 151 -5.36 4.07 0.24
C ILE A 151 -6.72 3.38 0.20
N ASP A 152 -7.23 3.07 -0.99
CA ASP A 152 -8.52 2.41 -1.15
C ASP A 152 -8.42 1.21 -2.11
N ARG A 153 -9.14 0.12 -1.83
CA ARG A 153 -9.26 -1.08 -2.67
C ARG A 153 -7.92 -1.60 -3.19
N SER A 154 -6.90 -1.61 -2.31
CA SER A 154 -5.54 -1.98 -2.69
C SER A 154 -5.08 -3.24 -1.96
N THR A 155 -4.12 -3.96 -2.55
CA THR A 155 -3.60 -5.21 -1.99
C THR A 155 -2.11 -5.11 -1.71
N PHE A 156 -1.71 -5.53 -0.51
CA PHE A 156 -0.34 -5.59 -0.03
C PHE A 156 0.00 -7.04 0.32
N SER A 157 0.79 -7.72 -0.52
CA SER A 157 1.04 -9.16 -0.42
C SER A 157 2.51 -9.53 -0.53
N GLY A 158 3.00 -10.34 0.39
CA GLY A 158 4.39 -10.81 0.36
C GLY A 158 5.40 -9.68 0.59
N LEU A 159 5.06 -8.71 1.41
CA LEU A 159 5.87 -7.55 1.76
C LEU A 159 6.45 -7.70 3.16
N GLY A 160 7.39 -6.84 3.48
CA GLY A 160 8.10 -6.87 4.74
C GLY A 160 9.36 -7.72 4.69
N ARG A 161 10.23 -7.47 5.65
CA ARG A 161 11.47 -8.19 5.84
C ARG A 161 12.02 -7.84 7.22
N CYS A 162 12.57 -8.81 7.93
CA CYS A 162 13.13 -8.61 9.26
C CYS A 162 14.29 -9.58 9.46
N ASP A 163 15.34 -9.46 8.63
CA ASP A 163 16.49 -10.35 8.64
C ASP A 163 17.80 -9.54 8.60
N GLY A 164 18.77 -9.99 9.38
CA GLY A 164 20.10 -9.39 9.47
C GLY A 164 20.14 -8.11 10.32
N ASP A 165 21.17 -7.30 10.11
CA ASP A 165 21.51 -6.14 10.95
C ASP A 165 20.75 -4.85 10.61
N TYR A 166 19.78 -4.92 9.71
CA TYR A 166 18.99 -3.77 9.26
C TYR A 166 17.66 -3.69 10.01
N ALA A 167 17.13 -2.46 10.14
CA ALA A 167 15.77 -2.28 10.62
C ALA A 167 14.77 -3.01 9.74
N CYS A 168 13.69 -3.54 10.35
CA CYS A 168 12.68 -4.26 9.60
C CYS A 168 11.98 -3.37 8.57
N ALA A 169 11.80 -3.91 7.37
CA ALA A 169 10.87 -3.36 6.39
C ALA A 169 9.43 -3.84 6.67
N HIS A 170 8.44 -3.12 6.21
CA HIS A 170 7.03 -3.30 6.57
C HIS A 170 6.14 -3.38 5.32
N GLY A 171 4.89 -3.82 5.46
CA GLY A 171 3.91 -3.73 4.39
C GLY A 171 3.75 -2.29 3.91
N ILE A 172 3.42 -1.39 4.84
CA ILE A 172 3.52 0.06 4.68
C ILE A 172 4.16 0.68 5.93
N TYR A 173 5.04 1.66 5.73
CA TYR A 173 5.61 2.45 6.81
C TYR A 173 5.42 3.93 6.53
N ILE A 174 4.58 4.57 7.33
CA ILE A 174 4.27 5.99 7.25
C ILE A 174 5.00 6.72 8.38
N GLY A 175 5.81 7.71 8.03
CA GLY A 175 6.46 8.62 8.94
C GLY A 175 5.48 9.58 9.62
N ALA A 176 5.97 10.67 10.18
CA ALA A 176 5.14 11.66 10.88
C ALA A 176 4.30 12.48 9.87
N TYR A 177 3.27 11.87 9.31
CA TYR A 177 2.27 12.49 8.44
C TYR A 177 1.09 13.07 9.21
N GLY A 178 0.34 13.98 8.58
CA GLY A 178 -0.90 14.52 9.14
C GLY A 178 -1.98 13.44 9.29
N SER A 179 -2.15 12.59 8.26
CA SER A 179 -3.13 11.51 8.31
C SER A 179 -2.79 10.32 7.40
N LEU A 180 -3.24 9.13 7.81
CA LEU A 180 -3.32 7.93 7.00
C LEU A 180 -4.74 7.39 7.00
N SER A 181 -5.31 7.18 5.83
CA SER A 181 -6.57 6.46 5.63
C SER A 181 -6.35 5.21 4.78
N VAL A 182 -6.81 4.06 5.26
CA VAL A 182 -6.79 2.77 4.55
C VAL A 182 -8.19 2.19 4.57
N THR A 183 -8.78 2.01 3.40
CA THR A 183 -10.15 1.49 3.27
C THR A 183 -10.22 0.35 2.27
N ASN A 184 -11.13 -0.61 2.49
CA ASN A 184 -11.45 -1.70 1.56
C ASN A 184 -10.19 -2.45 1.04
N SER A 185 -9.13 -2.52 1.82
CA SER A 185 -7.83 -3.00 1.38
C SER A 185 -7.45 -4.33 2.03
N ARG A 186 -6.51 -5.05 1.42
CA ARG A 186 -6.08 -6.37 1.87
C ARG A 186 -4.58 -6.40 2.13
N PHE A 187 -4.22 -6.93 3.27
CA PHE A 187 -2.84 -7.20 3.70
C PHE A 187 -2.68 -8.68 3.94
N GLU A 188 -1.71 -9.32 3.29
CA GLU A 188 -1.52 -10.75 3.40
C GLU A 188 -0.08 -11.18 3.16
N ARG A 189 0.27 -12.40 3.64
CA ARG A 189 1.53 -13.07 3.31
C ARG A 189 2.78 -12.24 3.62
N GLY A 190 2.76 -11.45 4.68
CA GLY A 190 3.93 -10.68 5.11
C GLY A 190 5.18 -11.56 5.29
N ASN A 191 6.35 -11.01 5.01
CA ASN A 191 7.64 -11.70 5.15
C ASN A 191 8.52 -11.04 6.24
N GLY A 192 7.93 -10.56 7.33
CA GLY A 192 8.55 -9.84 8.42
C GLY A 192 7.98 -8.45 8.62
N GLY A 193 8.28 -7.82 9.75
CA GLY A 193 7.77 -6.51 10.13
C GLY A 193 6.25 -6.43 10.29
N HIS A 194 5.74 -5.23 10.32
CA HIS A 194 4.30 -4.95 10.48
C HIS A 194 3.60 -4.89 9.13
N TYR A 195 2.30 -5.17 9.09
CA TYR A 195 1.52 -4.90 7.88
C TYR A 195 1.30 -3.40 7.68
N VAL A 196 0.92 -2.69 8.74
CA VAL A 196 0.80 -1.24 8.78
C VAL A 196 1.58 -0.69 9.97
N LYS A 197 2.62 0.10 9.72
CA LYS A 197 3.29 0.91 10.73
C LYS A 197 3.07 2.37 10.40
N SER A 198 2.50 3.15 11.33
CA SER A 198 2.16 4.55 11.07
C SER A 198 2.47 5.47 12.25
N ARG A 199 3.24 6.51 11.97
CA ARG A 199 3.49 7.64 12.89
C ARG A 199 2.60 8.84 12.58
N ALA A 200 1.63 8.69 11.69
CA ALA A 200 0.69 9.75 11.34
C ALA A 200 -0.15 10.15 12.55
N ALA A 201 -0.43 11.47 12.66
CA ALA A 201 -1.21 12.02 13.77
C ALA A 201 -2.65 11.47 13.81
N ARG A 202 -3.23 11.23 12.65
CA ARG A 202 -4.57 10.65 12.50
C ARG A 202 -4.52 9.37 11.68
N ILE A 203 -5.28 8.38 12.13
CA ILE A 203 -5.41 7.08 11.48
C ILE A 203 -6.88 6.75 11.20
N ALA A 204 -7.16 6.24 10.02
CA ALA A 204 -8.40 5.56 9.71
C ALA A 204 -8.07 4.25 8.98
N VAL A 205 -8.34 3.10 9.60
CA VAL A 205 -8.23 1.79 8.95
C VAL A 205 -9.59 1.14 9.05
N THR A 206 -10.28 1.04 7.91
CA THR A 206 -11.67 0.57 7.92
C THR A 206 -11.94 -0.43 6.80
N ASP A 207 -12.88 -1.34 7.05
CA ASP A 207 -13.39 -2.27 6.04
C ASP A 207 -12.29 -3.06 5.31
N SER A 208 -11.20 -3.36 6.02
CA SER A 208 -9.99 -3.98 5.47
C SER A 208 -9.70 -5.34 6.10
N ALA A 209 -8.92 -6.17 5.39
CA ALA A 209 -8.57 -7.52 5.83
C ALA A 209 -7.06 -7.67 6.02
N PHE A 210 -6.69 -8.29 7.14
CA PHE A 210 -5.31 -8.64 7.52
C PHE A 210 -5.22 -10.15 7.69
N ASP A 211 -4.78 -10.84 6.63
CA ASP A 211 -4.68 -12.30 6.60
C ASP A 211 -3.22 -12.74 6.71
N ASP A 212 -2.82 -13.05 7.92
CA ASP A 212 -1.45 -13.50 8.24
C ASP A 212 -1.29 -15.03 8.23
N THR A 213 -2.29 -15.78 7.78
CA THR A 213 -2.26 -17.27 7.78
C THR A 213 -1.07 -17.84 7.01
N ARG A 214 -0.56 -17.11 6.03
CA ARG A 214 0.64 -17.42 5.24
C ARG A 214 1.79 -16.44 5.49
N GLY A 215 1.70 -15.64 6.54
CA GLY A 215 2.78 -14.76 6.97
C GLY A 215 3.99 -15.56 7.47
N LYS A 216 5.17 -14.95 7.39
CA LYS A 216 6.44 -15.49 7.87
C LYS A 216 7.14 -14.42 8.70
N GLU A 217 7.47 -14.78 9.96
CA GLU A 217 8.20 -13.88 10.86
C GLU A 217 7.60 -12.45 10.94
N THR A 218 6.26 -12.35 10.83
CA THR A 218 5.57 -11.06 10.88
C THR A 218 5.45 -10.57 12.32
N ASN A 219 5.31 -9.24 12.48
CA ASN A 219 5.10 -8.58 13.75
C ASN A 219 3.61 -8.19 13.91
N TYR A 220 3.29 -7.03 14.49
CA TYR A 220 1.91 -6.57 14.67
C TYR A 220 1.21 -6.31 13.33
N MET A 221 -0.11 -6.40 13.31
CA MET A 221 -0.88 -6.08 12.10
C MET A 221 -1.01 -4.58 11.90
N ILE A 222 -1.25 -3.84 12.99
CA ILE A 222 -1.22 -2.39 12.99
C ILE A 222 -0.35 -1.93 14.16
N ASP A 223 0.66 -1.13 13.86
CA ASP A 223 1.54 -0.50 14.83
C ASP A 223 1.42 1.03 14.73
N LEU A 224 1.01 1.67 15.81
CA LEU A 224 0.96 3.12 15.98
C LEU A 224 2.05 3.54 16.98
N PRO A 225 3.33 3.54 16.58
CA PRO A 225 4.45 3.56 17.51
C PRO A 225 4.52 4.81 18.39
N ASN A 226 3.94 5.91 17.95
CA ASN A 226 3.94 7.19 18.67
C ASN A 226 2.55 7.64 19.16
N GLY A 227 1.53 6.76 19.06
CA GLY A 227 0.14 7.11 19.29
C GLY A 227 -0.52 7.72 18.04
N ALA A 228 -1.84 7.79 18.03
CA ALA A 228 -2.65 8.45 17.01
C ALA A 228 -4.09 8.64 17.51
N VAL A 229 -4.83 9.57 16.91
CA VAL A 229 -6.28 9.66 17.05
C VAL A 229 -6.98 9.13 15.79
N GLY A 230 -8.27 8.80 15.88
CA GLY A 230 -9.07 8.36 14.73
C GLY A 230 -9.74 7.01 14.94
N GLN A 231 -9.72 6.13 13.94
CA GLN A 231 -10.50 4.90 14.01
C GLN A 231 -9.86 3.69 13.32
N ILE A 232 -10.05 2.51 13.94
CA ILE A 232 -9.74 1.19 13.36
C ILE A 232 -11.02 0.37 13.48
N THR A 233 -11.81 0.29 12.39
CA THR A 233 -13.17 -0.23 12.49
C THR A 233 -13.56 -1.15 11.34
N ARG A 234 -14.37 -2.18 11.64
CA ARG A 234 -14.91 -3.13 10.66
C ARG A 234 -13.85 -3.87 9.85
N ASN A 235 -12.71 -4.11 10.47
CA ASN A 235 -11.65 -4.90 9.84
C ASN A 235 -11.73 -6.37 10.28
N VAL A 236 -11.17 -7.24 9.45
CA VAL A 236 -10.99 -8.66 9.75
C VAL A 236 -9.51 -8.95 9.91
N PHE A 237 -9.15 -9.56 11.04
CA PHE A 237 -7.76 -9.92 11.37
C PHE A 237 -7.64 -11.42 11.62
N VAL A 238 -6.69 -12.08 10.96
CA VAL A 238 -6.34 -13.48 11.24
C VAL A 238 -4.85 -13.56 11.52
N GLN A 239 -4.45 -13.87 12.76
CA GLN A 239 -3.04 -14.02 13.14
C GLN A 239 -2.55 -15.42 12.78
N GLY A 240 -1.48 -15.49 11.97
CA GLY A 240 -0.86 -16.73 11.53
C GLY A 240 0.05 -17.39 12.57
N ALA A 241 0.60 -18.55 12.21
CA ALA A 241 1.48 -19.33 13.06
C ALA A 241 2.89 -18.73 13.17
N SER A 242 3.47 -18.28 12.06
CA SER A 242 4.84 -17.78 11.99
C SER A 242 4.89 -16.28 12.30
N LYS A 243 5.29 -15.96 13.52
CA LYS A 243 5.37 -14.58 14.03
C LYS A 243 6.72 -14.36 14.69
N GLU A 244 7.40 -13.29 14.32
CA GLU A 244 8.49 -12.72 15.11
C GLU A 244 7.93 -12.19 16.45
N ASN A 245 6.75 -11.54 16.40
CA ASN A 245 6.07 -11.09 17.60
C ASN A 245 4.55 -11.30 17.51
N TYR A 246 4.02 -12.16 18.34
CA TYR A 246 2.58 -12.46 18.42
C TYR A 246 1.87 -11.82 19.61
N SER A 247 2.56 -10.98 20.39
CA SER A 247 2.05 -10.49 21.67
C SER A 247 0.81 -9.58 21.55
N ALA A 248 0.56 -9.00 20.37
CA ALA A 248 -0.63 -8.21 20.09
C ALA A 248 -1.00 -8.22 18.59
N PHE A 249 -2.24 -7.83 18.28
CA PHE A 249 -2.67 -7.52 16.92
C PHE A 249 -2.42 -6.05 16.58
N ILE A 250 -2.83 -5.15 17.47
CA ILE A 250 -2.73 -3.70 17.35
C ILE A 250 -1.93 -3.16 18.53
N THR A 251 -1.02 -2.24 18.27
CA THR A 251 -0.23 -1.56 19.30
C THR A 251 -0.36 -0.05 19.21
N VAL A 252 -0.37 0.60 20.37
CA VAL A 252 -0.46 2.06 20.49
C VAL A 252 0.65 2.57 21.41
N ALA A 253 1.48 3.46 20.88
CA ALA A 253 2.60 4.12 21.53
C ALA A 253 3.69 3.20 22.14
N PRO A 254 4.05 2.04 21.53
CA PRO A 254 5.13 1.20 22.07
C PRO A 254 6.53 1.85 21.99
N GLU A 255 6.74 2.83 21.13
CA GLU A 255 8.00 3.56 20.99
C GLU A 255 7.95 4.94 21.66
N GLY A 256 6.96 5.18 22.50
CA GLY A 256 6.77 6.43 23.23
C GLY A 256 5.63 7.29 22.71
N ARG A 257 4.97 7.98 23.63
CA ARG A 257 3.83 8.83 23.33
C ARG A 257 4.28 10.19 22.81
N GLN A 258 4.28 10.37 21.50
CA GLN A 258 4.52 11.68 20.86
C GLN A 258 3.22 12.40 20.52
N GLN A 259 2.12 11.63 20.40
CA GLN A 259 0.79 12.14 20.06
C GLN A 259 -0.24 11.58 21.04
N SER A 260 -1.33 12.33 21.25
CA SER A 260 -2.47 11.83 22.01
C SER A 260 -3.18 10.73 21.27
N SER A 261 -3.63 9.72 22.01
CA SER A 261 -4.55 8.68 21.53
C SER A 261 -5.94 8.83 22.16
N VAL A 262 -6.22 9.97 22.81
CA VAL A 262 -7.55 10.27 23.36
C VAL A 262 -8.56 10.36 22.21
N GLY A 263 -9.59 9.51 22.26
CA GLY A 263 -10.59 9.44 21.20
C GLY A 263 -10.27 8.50 20.05
N LEU A 264 -9.12 7.79 20.09
CA LEU A 264 -8.93 6.65 19.18
C LEU A 264 -10.02 5.61 19.44
N SER A 265 -10.75 5.22 18.38
CA SER A 265 -11.83 4.24 18.44
C SER A 265 -11.44 2.95 17.71
N ILE A 266 -11.53 1.81 18.39
CA ILE A 266 -11.27 0.48 17.84
C ILE A 266 -12.50 -0.38 18.04
N SER A 267 -13.33 -0.49 16.99
CA SER A 267 -14.67 -1.06 17.15
C SER A 267 -15.19 -1.82 15.93
N GLY A 268 -16.08 -2.79 16.17
CA GLY A 268 -16.72 -3.55 15.10
C GLY A 268 -15.77 -4.44 14.30
N ASN A 269 -14.56 -4.70 14.80
CA ASN A 269 -13.59 -5.57 14.14
C ASN A 269 -13.85 -7.04 14.49
N GLU A 270 -13.40 -7.93 13.62
CA GLU A 270 -13.28 -9.36 13.89
C GLU A 270 -11.83 -9.76 13.96
N ALA A 271 -11.43 -10.48 15.00
CA ALA A 271 -10.06 -10.96 15.15
C ALA A 271 -10.03 -12.43 15.60
N SER A 272 -9.17 -13.20 14.96
CA SER A 272 -8.97 -14.61 15.28
C SER A 272 -7.52 -15.04 15.13
N ILE A 273 -7.19 -16.17 15.73
CA ILE A 273 -5.95 -16.90 15.51
C ILE A 273 -6.24 -17.97 14.45
N ALA A 274 -5.30 -18.22 13.56
CA ALA A 274 -5.43 -19.22 12.50
C ALA A 274 -5.71 -20.62 13.08
N ALA A 275 -6.48 -21.41 12.35
CA ALA A 275 -6.81 -22.78 12.76
C ALA A 275 -5.54 -23.62 13.04
N GLY A 276 -5.55 -24.39 14.11
CA GLY A 276 -4.42 -25.22 14.53
C GLY A 276 -3.29 -24.48 15.26
N VAL A 277 -3.43 -23.18 15.49
CA VAL A 277 -2.47 -22.38 16.27
C VAL A 277 -3.03 -22.16 17.67
N GLU A 278 -2.35 -22.68 18.68
CA GLU A 278 -2.72 -22.50 20.08
C GLU A 278 -1.80 -21.46 20.72
N ARG A 279 -2.34 -20.30 21.03
CA ARG A 279 -1.66 -19.24 21.79
C ARG A 279 -2.65 -18.27 22.42
N ASN A 280 -2.16 -17.54 23.41
CA ASN A 280 -2.87 -16.39 23.97
C ASN A 280 -2.18 -15.12 23.49
N THR A 281 -2.96 -14.16 23.06
CA THR A 281 -2.47 -12.88 22.56
C THR A 281 -3.45 -11.76 22.90
N VAL A 282 -3.03 -10.51 22.70
CA VAL A 282 -3.85 -9.33 22.98
C VAL A 282 -4.34 -8.72 21.68
N PHE A 283 -5.62 -8.36 21.62
CA PHE A 283 -6.14 -7.66 20.46
C PHE A 283 -5.59 -6.23 20.38
N LEU A 284 -5.65 -5.49 21.49
CA LEU A 284 -5.07 -4.15 21.62
C LEU A 284 -4.12 -4.06 22.82
N ALA A 285 -2.84 -3.77 22.55
CA ALA A 285 -1.86 -3.43 23.57
C ALA A 285 -1.55 -1.94 23.53
N ASP A 286 -1.69 -1.25 24.68
CA ASP A 286 -1.60 0.20 24.79
C ASP A 286 -0.53 0.64 25.80
N TRP A 287 0.42 1.45 25.33
CA TRP A 287 1.45 2.13 26.12
C TRP A 287 1.17 3.63 26.28
N SER A 288 0.17 4.19 25.58
CA SER A 288 -0.11 5.62 25.63
C SER A 288 -0.64 6.10 26.99
N GLY A 289 -1.29 5.21 27.75
CA GLY A 289 -2.01 5.57 28.95
C GLY A 289 -3.32 6.35 28.70
N ASP A 290 -3.63 6.68 27.48
CA ASP A 290 -4.79 7.46 27.08
C ASP A 290 -6.10 6.63 27.14
N ARG A 291 -7.23 7.33 27.09
CA ARG A 291 -8.53 6.69 27.00
C ARG A 291 -8.85 6.34 25.53
N ILE A 292 -8.71 5.07 25.21
CA ILE A 292 -9.05 4.52 23.89
C ILE A 292 -10.46 3.92 23.97
N ALA A 293 -11.32 4.24 23.01
CA ALA A 293 -12.66 3.65 22.92
C ALA A 293 -12.56 2.26 22.27
N LEU A 294 -12.84 1.22 23.04
CA LEU A 294 -12.83 -0.16 22.56
C LEU A 294 -14.23 -0.78 22.73
N GLY A 295 -14.85 -1.20 21.63
CA GLY A 295 -16.20 -1.78 21.72
C GLY A 295 -16.68 -2.50 20.47
N GLY A 296 -17.65 -3.42 20.64
CA GLY A 296 -18.28 -4.12 19.53
C GLY A 296 -17.36 -5.03 18.70
N ASN A 297 -16.15 -5.35 19.19
CA ASN A 297 -15.24 -6.25 18.49
C ASN A 297 -15.59 -7.72 18.76
N ARG A 298 -15.56 -8.56 17.76
CA ARG A 298 -15.73 -10.02 17.86
C ARG A 298 -14.36 -10.69 17.91
N LEU A 299 -14.01 -11.23 19.08
CA LEU A 299 -12.70 -11.80 19.32
C LEU A 299 -12.80 -13.32 19.47
N GLY A 300 -12.01 -14.04 18.71
CA GLY A 300 -11.90 -15.49 18.77
C GLY A 300 -11.25 -15.99 20.06
N ARG A 301 -11.25 -17.31 20.24
CA ARG A 301 -10.62 -17.97 21.39
C ARG A 301 -9.15 -17.60 21.50
N GLY A 302 -8.65 -17.39 22.73
CA GLY A 302 -7.24 -17.06 23.01
C GLY A 302 -6.91 -15.57 22.90
N LEU A 303 -7.88 -14.71 22.57
CA LEU A 303 -7.65 -13.27 22.49
C LEU A 303 -8.17 -12.55 23.74
N LYS A 304 -7.26 -11.85 24.42
CA LYS A 304 -7.58 -10.85 25.43
C LYS A 304 -7.92 -9.53 24.73
N PRO A 305 -9.04 -8.88 25.03
CA PRO A 305 -9.45 -7.68 24.31
C PRO A 305 -8.46 -6.52 24.41
N PHE A 306 -7.92 -6.29 25.61
CA PHE A 306 -7.10 -5.12 25.90
C PHE A 306 -6.05 -5.42 26.96
N GLU A 307 -4.89 -4.80 26.79
CA GLU A 307 -3.85 -4.77 27.81
C GLU A 307 -3.16 -3.42 27.84
N ARG A 308 -3.19 -2.77 29.00
CA ARG A 308 -2.35 -1.60 29.24
C ARG A 308 -0.96 -2.08 29.62
N ARG A 309 0.04 -1.54 28.92
CA ARG A 309 1.45 -1.83 29.16
C ARG A 309 2.15 -0.58 29.68
N GLN A 310 3.20 -0.77 30.45
CA GLN A 310 4.05 0.34 30.88
C GLN A 310 5.15 0.59 29.85
N PRO A 311 5.59 1.85 29.66
CA PRO A 311 6.71 2.20 28.80
C PRO A 311 8.01 1.50 29.17
#